data_5e33a506fc4021a24f510b85576e9747
#
_entry.id   5e33a506fc4021a24f510b85576e9747
#
_cell.length_a   1.000
_cell.length_b   1.000
_cell.length_c   1.000
_cell.angle_alpha   90.00
_cell.angle_beta   90.00
_cell.angle_gamma   90.00
#
_symmetry.space_group_name_H-M   'P 1'
#
loop_
_entity.id
_entity.type
_entity.pdbx_description
1 polymer ?
#
loop_
_entity_poly.entity_id
_entity_poly.type
_entity_poly.pdbx_seq_one_letter_code
_entity_poly.pdbx_strand_id
1 'polypeptide(L)'
;VTTKTINLVEALAHERDHGVLIWLFNIGAEQVWHPSPRKGGMVDRDEQQVVNRMEEMNLLLCRSQDVIVLREQPDEAFLDMLQRLGFSLPRIEVPEPSDPLTPISELVLADDALLARLRAVADAGHSSGGTKAWLVPYAVTPQEEAIAERCGLELIGAPSAVCAQVNDKIFSRLTAQKLGFAVSEGAVCADEAAIRRECERLAGLSDEPVKLIIKQPHGASGQGMYMLDELSKLDTLLSVMRRFG
;
A
#
# COMPACT_ATOMS: atom_id res chain seq x y z
N VAL A 1 30.06 -3.38 17.52
CA VAL A 1 29.40 -3.00 16.25
C VAL A 1 28.48 -1.84 16.60
N THR A 2 28.85 -0.63 16.21
CA THR A 2 28.03 0.56 16.45
C THR A 2 26.89 0.51 15.42
N THR A 3 25.69 0.20 15.86
CA THR A 3 24.50 0.23 15.00
C THR A 3 24.21 1.70 14.68
N LYS A 4 24.48 2.12 13.47
CA LYS A 4 24.11 3.45 12.99
C LYS A 4 22.62 3.40 12.68
N THR A 5 21.80 4.03 13.52
CA THR A 5 20.38 4.22 13.22
C THR A 5 20.29 5.19 12.04
N ILE A 6 19.77 4.74 10.91
CA ILE A 6 19.48 5.61 9.77
C ILE A 6 18.06 6.11 9.96
N ASN A 7 17.91 7.41 10.19
CA ASN A 7 16.62 8.06 10.08
C ASN A 7 16.27 8.15 8.59
N LEU A 8 15.22 7.45 8.15
CA LEU A 8 14.82 7.42 6.75
C LEU A 8 14.49 8.83 6.23
N VAL A 9 13.87 9.66 7.07
CA VAL A 9 13.52 11.04 6.72
C VAL A 9 14.78 11.89 6.55
N GLU A 10 15.77 11.74 7.44
CA GLU A 10 17.06 12.42 7.31
C GLU A 10 17.83 11.91 6.08
N ALA A 11 17.81 10.61 5.79
CA ALA A 11 18.45 10.06 4.61
C ALA A 11 17.78 10.56 3.32
N LEU A 12 16.46 10.66 3.28
CA LEU A 12 15.71 11.25 2.16
C LEU A 12 15.93 12.76 2.07
N ALA A 13 16.05 13.45 3.20
CA ALA A 13 16.31 14.90 3.25
C ALA A 13 17.75 15.24 2.85
N HIS A 14 18.73 14.41 3.22
CA HIS A 14 20.15 14.71 2.98
C HIS A 14 20.50 14.87 1.48
N GLU A 15 19.84 14.13 0.61
CA GLU A 15 19.99 14.29 -0.84
C GLU A 15 19.05 15.37 -1.43
N ARG A 16 18.08 15.87 -0.63
CA ARG A 16 16.97 16.70 -1.07
C ARG A 16 16.67 17.84 -0.09
N ASP A 17 17.71 18.41 0.50
CA ASP A 17 17.67 19.38 1.62
C ASP A 17 16.74 20.59 1.41
N HIS A 18 16.28 20.81 0.20
CA HIS A 18 15.45 21.96 -0.16
C HIS A 18 14.10 21.59 -0.78
N GLY A 19 13.75 20.28 -0.82
CA GLY A 19 12.52 19.80 -1.43
C GLY A 19 11.34 19.75 -0.46
N VAL A 20 10.12 19.90 -1.00
CA VAL A 20 8.87 19.67 -0.29
C VAL A 20 8.41 18.26 -0.60
N LEU A 21 8.06 17.49 0.43
CA LEU A 21 7.44 16.17 0.28
C LEU A 21 5.93 16.31 0.39
N ILE A 22 5.22 15.72 -0.56
CA ILE A 22 3.76 15.59 -0.53
C ILE A 22 3.47 14.12 -0.22
N TRP A 23 3.02 13.85 0.99
CA TRP A 23 2.74 12.52 1.48
C TRP A 23 1.32 12.10 1.07
N LEU A 24 1.21 10.95 0.44
CA LEU A 24 -0.06 10.34 0.03
C LEU A 24 -0.07 8.86 0.42
N PHE A 25 -0.62 8.54 1.60
CA PHE A 25 -0.62 7.18 2.09
C PHE A 25 -1.83 6.41 1.55
N ASN A 26 -1.74 5.95 0.30
CA ASN A 26 -2.78 5.28 -0.44
C ASN A 26 -2.95 3.80 -0.03
N ILE A 27 -3.32 3.55 1.24
CA ILE A 27 -3.66 2.21 1.72
C ILE A 27 -4.82 1.66 0.89
N GLY A 28 -4.72 0.40 0.51
CA GLY A 28 -5.69 -0.25 -0.37
C GLY A 28 -5.33 -0.14 -1.86
N ALA A 29 -4.17 0.44 -2.20
CA ALA A 29 -3.67 0.51 -3.58
C ALA A 29 -3.59 -0.86 -4.27
N GLU A 30 -3.42 -1.95 -3.52
CA GLU A 30 -3.45 -3.31 -4.04
C GLU A 30 -4.77 -3.69 -4.72
N GLN A 31 -5.87 -3.00 -4.43
CA GLN A 31 -7.16 -3.20 -5.10
C GLN A 31 -7.11 -2.80 -6.58
N VAL A 32 -6.19 -1.91 -6.96
CA VAL A 32 -5.97 -1.52 -8.36
C VAL A 32 -5.37 -2.68 -9.15
N TRP A 33 -4.49 -3.46 -8.52
CA TRP A 33 -3.84 -4.62 -9.18
C TRP A 33 -4.72 -5.86 -9.20
N HIS A 34 -5.62 -5.98 -8.26
CA HIS A 34 -6.58 -7.07 -8.19
C HIS A 34 -7.92 -6.52 -7.71
N PRO A 35 -8.73 -5.97 -8.62
CA PRO A 35 -10.09 -5.60 -8.29
C PRO A 35 -10.84 -6.87 -7.89
N SER A 36 -10.79 -7.20 -6.61
CA SER A 36 -11.65 -8.24 -6.06
C SER A 36 -13.08 -7.77 -6.29
N PRO A 37 -13.89 -8.52 -7.00
CA PRO A 37 -15.30 -8.23 -7.01
C PRO A 37 -15.79 -8.48 -5.58
N ARG A 38 -15.84 -7.45 -4.76
CA ARG A 38 -16.60 -7.48 -3.50
C ARG A 38 -18.07 -7.60 -3.87
N LYS A 39 -18.42 -8.74 -4.49
CA LYS A 39 -19.79 -9.10 -4.78
C LYS A 39 -20.43 -9.48 -3.45
N GLY A 40 -21.04 -8.50 -2.79
CA GLY A 40 -22.00 -8.71 -1.72
C GLY A 40 -21.43 -8.93 -0.31
N GLY A 41 -20.16 -8.67 -0.06
CA GLY A 41 -19.66 -8.52 1.31
C GLY A 41 -20.10 -7.15 1.85
N MET A 42 -20.80 -7.14 2.99
CA MET A 42 -20.98 -5.87 3.72
C MET A 42 -19.59 -5.34 4.05
N VAL A 43 -19.27 -4.16 3.51
CA VAL A 43 -18.07 -3.43 3.95
C VAL A 43 -18.35 -3.04 5.40
N ASP A 44 -17.54 -3.52 6.30
CA ASP A 44 -17.58 -3.03 7.68
C ASP A 44 -17.07 -1.59 7.66
N ARG A 45 -18.01 -0.66 7.86
CA ARG A 45 -17.70 0.77 7.82
C ARG A 45 -16.77 1.18 8.96
N ASP A 46 -16.88 0.51 10.10
CA ASP A 46 -16.06 0.80 11.27
C ASP A 46 -14.61 0.32 11.01
N GLU A 47 -14.44 -0.88 10.44
CA GLU A 47 -13.14 -1.37 9.98
C GLU A 47 -12.54 -0.43 8.92
N GLN A 48 -13.34 0.02 7.96
CA GLN A 48 -12.87 0.94 6.92
C GLN A 48 -12.45 2.30 7.49
N GLN A 49 -13.16 2.82 8.49
CA GLN A 49 -12.75 4.05 9.18
C GLN A 49 -11.41 3.90 9.87
N VAL A 50 -11.18 2.77 10.56
CA VAL A 50 -9.87 2.50 11.18
C VAL A 50 -8.75 2.46 10.14
N VAL A 51 -8.99 1.77 9.01
CA VAL A 51 -8.01 1.69 7.92
C VAL A 51 -7.73 3.07 7.34
N ASN A 52 -8.74 3.90 7.13
CA ASN A 52 -8.58 5.26 6.63
C ASN A 52 -7.72 6.13 7.57
N ARG A 53 -7.91 5.98 8.88
CA ARG A 53 -7.12 6.72 9.89
C ARG A 53 -5.65 6.29 9.94
N MET A 54 -5.29 5.14 9.37
CA MET A 54 -3.87 4.75 9.26
C MET A 54 -3.06 5.73 8.39
N GLU A 55 -3.70 6.47 7.50
CA GLU A 55 -3.05 7.53 6.71
C GLU A 55 -2.39 8.58 7.62
N GLU A 56 -2.96 8.85 8.79
CA GLU A 56 -2.47 9.82 9.78
C GLU A 56 -1.12 9.41 10.40
N MET A 57 -0.73 8.13 10.31
CA MET A 57 0.58 7.66 10.79
C MET A 57 1.75 8.38 10.10
N ASN A 58 1.54 8.86 8.89
CA ASN A 58 2.56 9.60 8.16
C ASN A 58 2.84 11.00 8.76
N LEU A 59 1.94 11.53 9.59
CA LEU A 59 2.21 12.76 10.36
C LEU A 59 3.48 12.66 11.21
N LEU A 60 3.84 11.43 11.64
CA LEU A 60 5.08 11.18 12.39
C LEU A 60 6.36 11.30 11.53
N LEU A 61 6.23 11.28 10.22
CA LEU A 61 7.33 11.36 9.26
C LEU A 61 7.44 12.73 8.60
N CYS A 62 6.38 13.54 8.69
CA CYS A 62 6.31 14.84 8.04
C CYS A 62 7.17 15.90 8.72
N ARG A 63 7.70 16.80 7.89
CA ARG A 63 8.36 18.04 8.34
C ARG A 63 7.36 19.20 8.24
N SER A 64 7.63 20.31 8.92
CA SER A 64 6.76 21.49 8.90
C SER A 64 6.55 22.10 7.50
N GLN A 65 7.51 21.93 6.58
CA GLN A 65 7.41 22.40 5.20
C GLN A 65 6.70 21.42 4.27
N ASP A 66 6.44 20.20 4.71
CA ASP A 66 5.79 19.17 3.90
C ASP A 66 4.28 19.40 3.78
N VAL A 67 3.68 18.66 2.86
CA VAL A 67 2.23 18.55 2.70
C VAL A 67 1.84 17.10 2.92
N ILE A 68 0.73 16.86 3.60
CA ILE A 68 0.11 15.54 3.68
C ILE A 68 -1.30 15.60 3.14
N VAL A 69 -1.65 14.65 2.31
CA VAL A 69 -3.01 14.48 1.82
C VAL A 69 -3.67 13.38 2.63
N LEU A 70 -4.75 13.71 3.30
CA LEU A 70 -5.55 12.81 4.13
C LEU A 70 -6.99 12.78 3.65
N ARG A 71 -7.69 11.69 3.87
CA ARG A 71 -9.10 11.52 3.47
C ARG A 71 -10.04 12.44 4.25
N GLU A 72 -9.71 12.68 5.50
CA GLU A 72 -10.47 13.48 6.44
C GLU A 72 -9.51 14.32 7.29
N GLN A 73 -10.03 15.39 7.89
CA GLN A 73 -9.27 16.15 8.88
C GLN A 73 -8.98 15.26 10.09
N PRO A 74 -7.72 15.21 10.58
CA PRO A 74 -7.38 14.53 11.81
C PRO A 74 -8.10 15.16 13.03
N ASP A 75 -8.21 14.35 14.07
CA ASP A 75 -8.71 14.82 15.36
C ASP A 75 -7.78 15.90 15.95
N GLU A 76 -8.36 17.03 16.39
CA GLU A 76 -7.58 18.16 16.93
C GLU A 76 -6.78 17.76 18.19
N ALA A 77 -7.35 16.90 19.05
CA ALA A 77 -6.65 16.44 20.25
C ALA A 77 -5.45 15.54 19.88
N PHE A 78 -5.52 14.78 18.78
CA PHE A 78 -4.40 14.03 18.26
C PHE A 78 -3.29 14.96 17.73
N LEU A 79 -3.63 15.97 16.96
CA LEU A 79 -2.67 16.97 16.48
C LEU A 79 -2.00 17.73 17.63
N ASP A 80 -2.77 18.15 18.63
CA ASP A 80 -2.25 18.77 19.84
C ASP A 80 -1.29 17.85 20.60
N MET A 81 -1.60 16.57 20.69
CA MET A 81 -0.73 15.58 21.32
C MET A 81 0.61 15.48 20.57
N LEU A 82 0.58 15.38 19.23
CA LEU A 82 1.80 15.32 18.42
C LEU A 82 2.68 16.55 18.62
N GLN A 83 2.09 17.76 18.65
CA GLN A 83 2.83 19.00 18.89
C GLN A 83 3.46 19.05 20.29
N ARG A 84 2.73 18.61 21.33
CA ARG A 84 3.26 18.51 22.71
C ARG A 84 4.40 17.51 22.82
N LEU A 85 4.41 16.46 21.98
CA LEU A 85 5.51 15.49 21.88
C LEU A 85 6.69 16.01 21.05
N GLY A 86 6.59 17.22 20.48
CA GLY A 86 7.66 17.85 19.70
C GLY A 86 7.65 17.54 18.22
N PHE A 87 6.59 16.91 17.68
CA PHE A 87 6.45 16.72 16.25
C PHE A 87 6.06 18.03 15.55
N SER A 88 6.65 18.25 14.39
CA SER A 88 6.24 19.33 13.49
C SER A 88 5.06 18.89 12.65
N LEU A 89 4.02 19.71 12.57
CA LEU A 89 2.88 19.40 11.72
C LEU A 89 3.08 19.98 10.32
N PRO A 90 2.80 19.19 9.27
CA PRO A 90 2.81 19.64 7.88
C PRO A 90 1.53 20.43 7.56
N ARG A 91 1.46 20.98 6.35
CA ARG A 91 0.19 21.42 5.78
C ARG A 91 -0.68 20.20 5.45
N ILE A 92 -1.89 20.17 6.00
CA ILE A 92 -2.85 19.09 5.76
C ILE A 92 -3.80 19.52 4.64
N GLU A 93 -3.95 18.67 3.63
CA GLU A 93 -4.89 18.81 2.53
C GLU A 93 -5.89 17.66 2.57
N VAL A 94 -7.16 17.96 2.31
CA VAL A 94 -8.25 16.98 2.26
C VAL A 94 -9.00 17.17 0.95
N PRO A 95 -9.26 16.11 0.16
CA PRO A 95 -10.06 16.20 -1.06
C PRO A 95 -11.53 16.47 -0.76
N GLU A 96 -12.19 17.18 -1.67
CA GLU A 96 -13.62 17.46 -1.63
C GLU A 96 -14.31 17.01 -2.95
N PRO A 97 -15.37 16.20 -2.89
CA PRO A 97 -15.96 15.61 -1.68
C PRO A 97 -15.11 14.46 -1.12
N SER A 98 -15.17 14.27 0.19
CA SER A 98 -14.60 13.10 0.85
C SER A 98 -15.58 11.92 0.80
N ASP A 99 -15.06 10.71 0.56
CA ASP A 99 -15.82 9.46 0.64
C ASP A 99 -14.93 8.36 1.26
N PRO A 100 -15.37 7.75 2.37
CA PRO A 100 -14.55 6.74 3.06
C PRO A 100 -14.34 5.45 2.27
N LEU A 101 -15.15 5.18 1.25
CA LEU A 101 -15.08 3.94 0.45
C LEU A 101 -14.30 4.09 -0.85
N THR A 102 -14.08 5.32 -1.31
CA THR A 102 -13.30 5.60 -2.52
C THR A 102 -11.81 5.67 -2.19
N PRO A 103 -10.92 5.05 -2.99
CA PRO A 103 -9.48 5.20 -2.81
C PRO A 103 -9.04 6.66 -2.79
N ILE A 104 -8.12 7.02 -1.88
CA ILE A 104 -7.70 8.42 -1.71
C ILE A 104 -7.13 9.00 -3.01
N SER A 105 -6.43 8.22 -3.80
CA SER A 105 -5.86 8.66 -5.07
C SER A 105 -6.93 9.02 -6.10
N GLU A 106 -8.07 8.33 -6.07
CA GLU A 106 -9.23 8.66 -6.91
C GLU A 106 -9.88 9.96 -6.44
N LEU A 107 -10.02 10.16 -5.13
CA LEU A 107 -10.53 11.41 -4.57
C LEU A 107 -9.65 12.60 -4.97
N VAL A 108 -8.32 12.45 -4.87
CA VAL A 108 -7.36 13.48 -5.31
C VAL A 108 -7.51 13.78 -6.81
N LEU A 109 -7.63 12.76 -7.65
CA LEU A 109 -7.76 12.94 -9.09
C LEU A 109 -9.11 13.57 -9.50
N ALA A 110 -10.13 13.42 -8.68
CA ALA A 110 -11.46 14.00 -8.90
C ALA A 110 -11.58 15.46 -8.41
N ASP A 111 -10.65 15.93 -7.56
CA ASP A 111 -10.64 17.28 -7.00
C ASP A 111 -9.65 18.20 -7.74
N ASP A 112 -10.13 18.90 -8.77
CA ASP A 112 -9.30 19.82 -9.54
C ASP A 112 -8.75 20.99 -8.69
N ALA A 113 -9.48 21.41 -7.65
CA ALA A 113 -9.01 22.46 -6.75
C ALA A 113 -7.84 21.98 -5.88
N LEU A 114 -7.91 20.75 -5.37
CA LEU A 114 -6.79 20.14 -4.65
C LEU A 114 -5.59 19.97 -5.57
N LEU A 115 -5.77 19.43 -6.78
CA LEU A 115 -4.68 19.30 -7.75
C LEU A 115 -4.02 20.65 -8.06
N ALA A 116 -4.81 21.73 -8.18
CA ALA A 116 -4.26 23.07 -8.38
C ALA A 116 -3.44 23.54 -7.16
N ARG A 117 -3.88 23.23 -5.93
CA ARG A 117 -3.11 23.53 -4.71
C ARG A 117 -1.81 22.75 -4.63
N LEU A 118 -1.81 21.47 -5.00
CA LEU A 118 -0.61 20.63 -5.05
C LEU A 118 0.35 21.10 -6.15
N ARG A 119 -0.16 21.49 -7.32
CA ARG A 119 0.64 22.09 -8.40
C ARG A 119 1.31 23.39 -7.94
N ALA A 120 0.58 24.23 -7.21
CA ALA A 120 1.15 25.49 -6.70
C ALA A 120 2.35 25.24 -5.76
N VAL A 121 2.39 24.10 -5.05
CA VAL A 121 3.56 23.70 -4.25
C VAL A 121 4.77 23.41 -5.15
N ALA A 122 4.56 22.68 -6.25
CA ALA A 122 5.62 22.41 -7.23
C ALA A 122 6.14 23.71 -7.86
N ASP A 123 5.23 24.59 -8.29
CA ASP A 123 5.57 25.87 -8.93
C ASP A 123 6.34 26.81 -7.98
N ALA A 124 5.96 26.87 -6.71
CA ALA A 124 6.66 27.65 -5.70
C ALA A 124 8.10 27.16 -5.49
N GLY A 125 8.33 25.86 -5.51
CA GLY A 125 9.67 25.27 -5.45
C GLY A 125 10.53 25.66 -6.62
N HIS A 126 10.02 25.62 -7.83
CA HIS A 126 10.72 26.02 -9.05
C HIS A 126 11.11 27.52 -9.03
N SER A 127 10.22 28.36 -8.53
CA SER A 127 10.42 29.82 -8.46
C SER A 127 11.47 30.24 -7.41
N SER A 128 11.70 29.41 -6.39
CA SER A 128 12.61 29.70 -5.25
C SER A 128 14.04 29.18 -5.44
N GLY A 129 14.47 28.93 -6.66
CA GLY A 129 15.86 28.51 -6.94
C GLY A 129 16.02 27.02 -7.25
N GLY A 130 14.96 26.35 -7.74
CA GLY A 130 15.04 24.97 -8.22
C GLY A 130 14.70 23.91 -7.17
N THR A 131 14.00 24.31 -6.13
CA THR A 131 13.49 23.36 -5.11
C THR A 131 12.44 22.45 -5.72
N LYS A 132 12.67 21.14 -5.74
CA LYS A 132 11.71 20.17 -6.26
C LYS A 132 10.64 19.82 -5.25
N ALA A 133 9.45 19.52 -5.73
CA ALA A 133 8.40 18.89 -4.94
C ALA A 133 8.23 17.42 -5.36
N TRP A 134 8.03 16.58 -4.38
CA TRP A 134 8.03 15.13 -4.54
C TRP A 134 6.74 14.54 -4.02
N LEU A 135 6.09 13.67 -4.81
CA LEU A 135 4.98 12.85 -4.33
C LEU A 135 5.53 11.57 -3.68
N VAL A 136 5.13 11.31 -2.44
CA VAL A 136 5.57 10.17 -1.63
C VAL A 136 4.37 9.28 -1.32
N PRO A 137 4.04 8.32 -2.20
CA PRO A 137 2.94 7.39 -1.94
C PRO A 137 3.38 6.18 -1.10
N TYR A 138 2.42 5.47 -0.52
CA TYR A 138 2.63 4.14 0.06
C TYR A 138 2.94 3.12 -1.05
N ALA A 139 2.19 3.17 -2.15
CA ALA A 139 2.42 2.34 -3.33
C ALA A 139 2.19 3.15 -4.60
N VAL A 140 2.93 2.83 -5.65
CA VAL A 140 2.77 3.50 -6.95
C VAL A 140 1.84 2.69 -7.82
N THR A 141 0.71 3.29 -8.19
CA THR A 141 -0.22 2.80 -9.20
C THR A 141 -0.29 3.82 -10.35
N PRO A 142 -1.00 3.53 -11.45
CA PRO A 142 -1.22 4.53 -12.50
C PRO A 142 -1.88 5.81 -12.00
N GLN A 143 -2.58 5.77 -10.87
CA GLN A 143 -3.23 6.95 -10.28
C GLN A 143 -2.19 7.92 -9.69
N GLU A 144 -1.19 7.43 -8.95
CA GLU A 144 -0.11 8.25 -8.42
C GLU A 144 0.78 8.83 -9.53
N GLU A 145 1.01 8.06 -10.59
CA GLU A 145 1.69 8.58 -11.79
C GLU A 145 0.90 9.73 -12.42
N ALA A 146 -0.43 9.59 -12.54
CA ALA A 146 -1.30 10.64 -13.06
C ALA A 146 -1.35 11.89 -12.16
N ILE A 147 -1.38 11.71 -10.83
CA ILE A 147 -1.31 12.84 -9.87
C ILE A 147 0.02 13.58 -10.04
N ALA A 148 1.13 12.84 -10.07
CA ALA A 148 2.45 13.44 -10.22
C ALA A 148 2.57 14.22 -11.54
N GLU A 149 2.12 13.65 -12.65
CA GLU A 149 2.11 14.31 -13.96
C GLU A 149 1.24 15.57 -13.97
N ARG A 150 -0.01 15.47 -13.47
CA ARG A 150 -0.95 16.60 -13.45
C ARG A 150 -0.47 17.75 -12.57
N CYS A 151 0.28 17.46 -11.52
CA CYS A 151 0.77 18.45 -10.57
C CYS A 151 2.22 18.91 -10.85
N GLY A 152 2.92 18.31 -11.81
CA GLY A 152 4.33 18.62 -12.08
C GLY A 152 5.26 18.19 -10.94
N LEU A 153 4.93 17.09 -10.26
CA LEU A 153 5.68 16.53 -9.14
C LEU A 153 6.63 15.43 -9.60
N GLU A 154 7.75 15.29 -8.92
CA GLU A 154 8.55 14.07 -9.06
C GLU A 154 7.97 12.96 -8.14
N LEU A 155 7.90 11.74 -8.67
CA LEU A 155 7.35 10.60 -7.93
C LEU A 155 8.47 9.82 -7.24
N ILE A 156 8.32 9.59 -5.94
CA ILE A 156 9.21 8.72 -5.17
C ILE A 156 8.64 7.31 -5.21
N GLY A 157 9.31 6.42 -5.91
CA GLY A 157 8.94 5.02 -6.04
C GLY A 157 9.35 4.41 -7.37
N ALA A 158 9.16 3.11 -7.50
CA ALA A 158 9.30 2.43 -8.77
C ALA A 158 8.07 2.72 -9.66
N PRO A 159 8.21 2.64 -11.00
CA PRO A 159 7.05 2.77 -11.89
C PRO A 159 5.92 1.81 -11.52
N SER A 160 4.68 2.22 -11.78
CA SER A 160 3.47 1.45 -11.41
C SER A 160 3.48 0.01 -11.94
N ALA A 161 3.97 -0.20 -13.16
CA ALA A 161 4.12 -1.52 -13.75
C ALA A 161 5.09 -2.42 -12.96
N VAL A 162 6.18 -1.86 -12.44
CA VAL A 162 7.14 -2.58 -11.58
C VAL A 162 6.52 -2.87 -10.23
N CYS A 163 5.81 -1.90 -9.64
CA CYS A 163 5.09 -2.09 -8.38
C CYS A 163 4.06 -3.22 -8.49
N ALA A 164 3.24 -3.22 -9.54
CA ALA A 164 2.29 -4.31 -9.79
C ALA A 164 2.97 -5.66 -9.91
N GLN A 165 4.07 -5.73 -10.65
CA GLN A 165 4.80 -6.97 -10.89
C GLN A 165 5.41 -7.55 -9.60
N VAL A 166 6.06 -6.71 -8.78
CA VAL A 166 6.71 -7.18 -7.54
C VAL A 166 5.71 -7.50 -6.43
N ASN A 167 4.50 -6.94 -6.50
CA ASN A 167 3.41 -7.28 -5.58
C ASN A 167 2.65 -8.55 -5.98
N ASP A 168 2.90 -9.11 -7.17
CA ASP A 168 2.42 -10.45 -7.53
C ASP A 168 3.25 -11.51 -6.78
N LYS A 169 2.59 -12.29 -5.92
CA LYS A 169 3.22 -13.33 -5.10
C LYS A 169 3.81 -14.47 -5.97
N ILE A 170 3.23 -14.72 -7.15
CA ILE A 170 3.76 -15.71 -8.11
C ILE A 170 5.09 -15.20 -8.67
N PHE A 171 5.10 -13.97 -9.18
CA PHE A 171 6.31 -13.34 -9.71
C PHE A 171 7.41 -13.28 -8.66
N SER A 172 7.09 -12.83 -7.44
CA SER A 172 8.05 -12.72 -6.34
C SER A 172 8.62 -14.07 -5.94
N ARG A 173 7.79 -15.12 -5.86
CA ARG A 173 8.24 -16.49 -5.57
C ARG A 173 9.17 -17.02 -6.64
N LEU A 174 8.76 -16.94 -7.91
CA LEU A 174 9.57 -17.44 -9.04
C LEU A 174 10.89 -16.68 -9.18
N THR A 175 10.87 -15.37 -8.92
CA THR A 175 12.08 -14.55 -8.92
C THR A 175 13.03 -14.94 -7.78
N ALA A 176 12.52 -15.14 -6.57
CA ALA A 176 13.33 -15.59 -5.44
C ALA A 176 13.97 -16.96 -5.73
N GLN A 177 13.22 -17.91 -6.27
CA GLN A 177 13.75 -19.21 -6.66
C GLN A 177 14.83 -19.10 -7.74
N LYS A 178 14.60 -18.29 -8.78
CA LYS A 178 15.58 -18.03 -9.85
C LYS A 178 16.88 -17.44 -9.33
N LEU A 179 16.80 -16.60 -8.30
CA LEU A 179 17.96 -15.95 -7.67
C LEU A 179 18.62 -16.82 -6.58
N GLY A 180 18.13 -18.04 -6.36
CA GLY A 180 18.69 -18.99 -5.37
C GLY A 180 18.32 -18.69 -3.92
N PHE A 181 17.32 -17.84 -3.66
CA PHE A 181 16.83 -17.63 -2.30
C PHE A 181 16.00 -18.83 -1.83
N ALA A 182 16.10 -19.13 -0.53
CA ALA A 182 15.25 -20.11 0.10
C ALA A 182 13.79 -19.61 0.10
N VAL A 183 12.88 -20.45 -0.38
CA VAL A 183 11.44 -20.22 -0.35
C VAL A 183 10.75 -21.36 0.40
N SER A 184 9.57 -21.10 0.95
CA SER A 184 8.77 -22.15 1.60
C SER A 184 8.49 -23.29 0.63
N GLU A 185 8.38 -24.53 1.13
CA GLU A 185 7.88 -25.65 0.34
C GLU A 185 6.52 -25.30 -0.27
N GLY A 186 6.30 -25.79 -1.49
CA GLY A 186 5.09 -25.53 -2.26
C GLY A 186 5.35 -25.17 -3.71
N ALA A 187 4.28 -25.02 -4.48
CA ALA A 187 4.34 -24.71 -5.90
C ALA A 187 3.34 -23.63 -6.30
N VAL A 188 3.56 -23.06 -7.50
CA VAL A 188 2.56 -22.25 -8.19
C VAL A 188 1.59 -23.22 -8.86
N CYS A 189 0.31 -23.09 -8.56
CA CYS A 189 -0.75 -23.95 -9.07
C CYS A 189 -1.61 -23.16 -10.07
N ALA A 190 -1.78 -23.73 -11.27
CA ALA A 190 -2.54 -23.08 -12.34
C ALA A 190 -4.06 -23.31 -12.21
N ASP A 191 -4.47 -24.38 -11.53
CA ASP A 191 -5.85 -24.80 -11.38
C ASP A 191 -6.09 -25.60 -10.09
N GLU A 192 -7.35 -25.91 -9.81
CA GLU A 192 -7.74 -26.68 -8.62
C GLU A 192 -7.10 -28.08 -8.60
N ALA A 193 -6.93 -28.73 -9.74
CA ALA A 193 -6.33 -30.05 -9.78
C ALA A 193 -4.85 -29.99 -9.39
N ALA A 194 -4.14 -28.93 -9.78
CA ALA A 194 -2.78 -28.67 -9.34
C ALA A 194 -2.72 -28.36 -7.85
N ILE A 195 -3.66 -27.56 -7.33
CA ILE A 195 -3.76 -27.29 -5.88
C ILE A 195 -3.94 -28.58 -5.10
N ARG A 196 -4.85 -29.48 -5.53
CA ARG A 196 -5.06 -30.77 -4.87
C ARG A 196 -3.78 -31.59 -4.81
N ARG A 197 -3.19 -31.82 -5.97
CA ARG A 197 -1.93 -32.62 -6.06
C ARG A 197 -0.85 -32.05 -5.14
N GLU A 198 -0.71 -30.73 -5.11
CA GLU A 198 0.31 -30.09 -4.29
C GLU A 198 -0.01 -30.17 -2.79
N CYS A 199 -1.27 -30.00 -2.38
CA CYS A 199 -1.69 -30.20 -1.01
C CYS A 199 -1.45 -31.64 -0.52
N GLU A 200 -1.79 -32.62 -1.36
CA GLU A 200 -1.54 -34.05 -1.06
C GLU A 200 -0.03 -34.33 -0.95
N ARG A 201 0.78 -33.81 -1.89
CA ARG A 201 2.24 -33.93 -1.84
C ARG A 201 2.82 -33.34 -0.55
N LEU A 202 2.42 -32.12 -0.20
CA LEU A 202 2.93 -31.44 0.98
C LEU A 202 2.50 -32.13 2.28
N ALA A 203 1.27 -32.61 2.35
CA ALA A 203 0.78 -33.38 3.50
C ALA A 203 1.54 -34.71 3.66
N GLY A 204 2.00 -35.31 2.58
CA GLY A 204 2.81 -36.55 2.59
C GLY A 204 4.29 -36.33 2.96
N LEU A 205 4.76 -35.11 3.17
CA LEU A 205 6.14 -34.84 3.56
C LEU A 205 6.39 -35.02 5.08
N SER A 206 5.35 -35.17 5.88
CA SER A 206 5.43 -35.31 7.33
C SER A 206 4.40 -36.29 7.83
N ASP A 207 4.76 -37.08 8.82
CA ASP A 207 3.82 -37.95 9.56
C ASP A 207 2.92 -37.15 10.53
N GLU A 208 3.28 -35.89 10.80
CA GLU A 208 2.48 -35.00 11.64
C GLU A 208 1.50 -34.16 10.77
N PRO A 209 0.38 -33.71 11.35
CA PRO A 209 -0.55 -32.84 10.65
C PRO A 209 0.12 -31.57 10.14
N VAL A 210 0.10 -31.32 8.84
CA VAL A 210 0.70 -30.15 8.20
C VAL A 210 -0.37 -29.09 7.97
N LYS A 211 -0.10 -27.86 8.42
CA LYS A 211 -0.91 -26.69 8.08
C LYS A 211 -0.44 -26.10 6.76
N LEU A 212 -1.33 -26.05 5.80
CA LEU A 212 -1.07 -25.51 4.46
C LEU A 212 -1.71 -24.14 4.29
N ILE A 213 -1.10 -23.30 3.49
CA ILE A 213 -1.61 -21.98 3.13
C ILE A 213 -1.67 -21.87 1.61
N ILE A 214 -2.88 -21.66 1.08
CA ILE A 214 -3.11 -21.33 -0.32
C ILE A 214 -3.21 -19.81 -0.42
N LYS A 215 -2.45 -19.21 -1.32
CA LYS A 215 -2.39 -17.75 -1.50
C LYS A 215 -2.78 -17.39 -2.91
N GLN A 216 -3.65 -16.39 -3.06
CA GLN A 216 -3.88 -15.74 -4.34
C GLN A 216 -2.67 -14.86 -4.73
N PRO A 217 -2.48 -14.57 -6.03
CA PRO A 217 -1.37 -13.76 -6.51
C PRO A 217 -1.27 -12.40 -5.82
N HIS A 218 -2.40 -11.73 -5.66
CA HIS A 218 -2.50 -10.42 -5.03
C HIS A 218 -3.26 -10.49 -3.69
N GLY A 219 -3.32 -9.39 -2.99
CA GLY A 219 -3.96 -9.24 -1.68
C GLY A 219 -2.95 -8.96 -0.57
N ALA A 220 -3.35 -8.11 0.37
CA ALA A 220 -2.58 -7.70 1.53
C ALA A 220 -3.31 -8.08 2.83
N SER A 221 -2.62 -8.01 3.96
CA SER A 221 -3.20 -8.18 5.31
C SER A 221 -4.05 -9.44 5.48
N GLY A 222 -3.62 -10.54 4.85
CA GLY A 222 -4.35 -11.82 4.93
C GLY A 222 -5.45 -12.00 3.88
N GLN A 223 -5.79 -10.99 3.12
CA GLN A 223 -6.74 -11.12 2.02
C GLN A 223 -6.16 -12.05 0.94
N GLY A 224 -7.01 -12.92 0.39
CA GLY A 224 -6.59 -13.94 -0.58
C GLY A 224 -5.69 -15.04 -0.01
N MET A 225 -5.69 -15.20 1.33
CA MET A 225 -5.00 -16.30 2.01
C MET A 225 -6.01 -17.26 2.61
N TYR A 226 -5.85 -18.53 2.31
CA TYR A 226 -6.72 -19.60 2.78
C TYR A 226 -5.89 -20.63 3.54
N MET A 227 -6.24 -20.87 4.79
CA MET A 227 -5.58 -21.85 5.64
C MET A 227 -6.27 -23.19 5.56
N LEU A 228 -5.50 -24.25 5.40
CA LEU A 228 -5.96 -25.64 5.42
C LEU A 228 -5.26 -26.39 6.56
N ASP A 229 -6.01 -26.66 7.61
CA ASP A 229 -5.51 -27.40 8.78
C ASP A 229 -5.57 -28.91 8.59
N GLU A 230 -6.49 -29.39 7.76
CA GLU A 230 -6.73 -30.80 7.50
C GLU A 230 -7.05 -31.03 6.02
N LEU A 231 -6.37 -31.99 5.41
CA LEU A 231 -6.59 -32.32 3.99
C LEU A 231 -8.03 -32.70 3.66
N SER A 232 -8.75 -33.30 4.61
CA SER A 232 -10.17 -33.65 4.48
C SER A 232 -11.08 -32.44 4.21
N LYS A 233 -10.66 -31.23 4.56
CA LYS A 233 -11.41 -29.99 4.36
C LYS A 233 -11.10 -29.29 3.03
N LEU A 234 -10.21 -29.86 2.20
CA LEU A 234 -9.76 -29.23 0.96
C LEU A 234 -10.89 -28.93 -0.02
N ASP A 235 -11.86 -29.87 -0.17
CA ASP A 235 -13.02 -29.69 -1.05
C ASP A 235 -13.89 -28.51 -0.64
N THR A 236 -14.12 -28.38 0.66
CA THR A 236 -14.87 -27.26 1.24
C THR A 236 -14.13 -25.95 0.99
N LEU A 237 -12.82 -25.92 1.22
CA LEU A 237 -11.99 -24.75 1.01
C LEU A 237 -12.00 -24.30 -0.46
N LEU A 238 -11.81 -25.23 -1.40
CA LEU A 238 -11.86 -24.92 -2.84
C LEU A 238 -13.24 -24.41 -3.28
N SER A 239 -14.31 -24.91 -2.66
CA SER A 239 -15.65 -24.39 -2.90
C SER A 239 -15.83 -22.95 -2.40
N VAL A 240 -15.25 -22.61 -1.25
CA VAL A 240 -15.21 -21.23 -0.73
C VAL A 240 -14.38 -20.33 -1.66
N MET A 241 -13.21 -20.79 -2.10
CA MET A 241 -12.36 -20.04 -3.03
C MET A 241 -13.09 -19.72 -4.35
N ARG A 242 -13.83 -20.67 -4.94
CA ARG A 242 -14.64 -20.42 -6.14
C ARG A 242 -15.74 -19.39 -5.96
N ARG A 243 -16.27 -19.28 -4.75
CA ARG A 243 -17.38 -18.37 -4.46
C ARG A 243 -16.93 -16.95 -4.14
N PHE A 244 -15.77 -16.79 -3.54
CA PHE A 244 -15.29 -15.54 -2.95
C PHE A 244 -13.91 -15.10 -3.44
N GLY A 245 -13.23 -15.94 -4.26
CA GLY A 245 -11.90 -15.69 -4.81
C GLY A 245 -11.86 -15.02 -6.18
#